data_6e6065df4f3bcebdf9bdbc4dfdd5225f
#
_entry.id   6e6065df4f3bcebdf9bdbc4dfdd5225f
#
_cell.length_a   1.000
_cell.length_b   1.000
_cell.length_c   1.000
_cell.angle_alpha   90.00
_cell.angle_beta   90.00
_cell.angle_gamma   90.00
#
_symmetry.space_group_name_H-M   'P 1'
#
loop_
_entity.id
_entity.type
_entity.pdbx_description
1 polymer ?
#
loop_
_entity_poly.entity_id
_entity_poly.type
_entity_poly.pdbx_seq_one_letter_code
_entity_poly.pdbx_strand_id
1 'polypeptide(L)'
;AVQLRNQLEKQFGLALPATLIFDYPNIAAITAFVSGQIVPAVEEDATPQGTDSLADDGRIAIIGVGCRLPGDVESSEAFWQQLSAKQDVMTPLIKRWQRSMFGVDIDTLPEDVLALQAGLLSDIEGFDHQLFGITATEACYMDPQQRMALELAWRCFESAGYKPSELAGKKVGVYIGAGANEYRALCLEDPDSYPYLATGNALNVIAGRVAYQFGLKGPAITVDTACSSSLVAIHQAAQALRSGDCDLALAGGVNTLLSAQTFISLTRARMLSPHSRCATFDASADGYVRSEGGGMLLLRRLDEALIADDKVQGVIQGSAINQDGRSASLTAPNGASQQEVIRAALASAKLRPEEVDWIETHGTGTGLGDPIELQALDAVYGGVGKTLIVGAVKSSVGHLEAASGVVGLIKIIAALAHDSIPPNRHY
;
A
#
# COMPACT_ATOMS: atom_id res chain seq x y z
N ALA A 1 21.66 -20.40 14.14
CA ALA A 1 21.71 -19.15 13.39
C ALA A 1 22.87 -18.27 13.87
N VAL A 2 22.76 -17.63 15.02
CA VAL A 2 23.76 -16.70 15.57
C VAL A 2 25.17 -17.31 15.69
N GLN A 3 25.28 -18.56 16.14
CA GLN A 3 26.56 -19.26 16.28
C GLN A 3 27.27 -19.45 14.92
N LEU A 4 26.55 -19.80 13.86
CA LEU A 4 27.11 -19.97 12.54
C LEU A 4 27.61 -18.64 11.98
N ARG A 5 26.82 -17.57 12.10
CA ARG A 5 27.25 -16.22 11.72
C ARG A 5 28.54 -15.82 12.42
N ASN A 6 28.58 -15.92 13.75
CA ASN A 6 29.75 -15.53 14.54
C ASN A 6 31.01 -16.33 14.20
N GLN A 7 30.85 -17.62 13.81
CA GLN A 7 31.97 -18.44 13.32
C GLN A 7 32.48 -17.96 11.97
N LEU A 8 31.56 -17.65 11.03
CA LEU A 8 31.92 -17.11 9.70
C LEU A 8 32.57 -15.74 9.82
N GLU A 9 32.06 -14.84 10.65
CA GLU A 9 32.69 -13.54 10.93
C GLU A 9 34.13 -13.70 11.44
N LYS A 10 34.33 -14.60 12.41
CA LYS A 10 35.65 -14.86 12.97
C LYS A 10 36.61 -15.51 11.97
N GLN A 11 36.11 -16.39 11.09
CA GLN A 11 36.95 -17.14 10.15
C GLN A 11 37.37 -16.30 8.95
N PHE A 12 36.47 -15.43 8.45
CA PHE A 12 36.73 -14.65 7.23
C PHE A 12 37.05 -13.18 7.50
N GLY A 13 36.94 -12.71 8.74
CA GLY A 13 37.22 -11.32 9.12
C GLY A 13 36.19 -10.32 8.56
N LEU A 14 34.98 -10.78 8.25
CA LEU A 14 33.89 -10.00 7.65
C LEU A 14 32.87 -9.63 8.71
N ALA A 15 32.22 -8.46 8.58
CA ALA A 15 31.03 -8.12 9.33
C ALA A 15 29.80 -8.68 8.59
N LEU A 16 29.09 -9.63 9.18
CA LEU A 16 27.95 -10.30 8.56
C LEU A 16 26.63 -9.86 9.20
N PRO A 17 25.56 -9.64 8.42
CA PRO A 17 24.27 -9.17 8.94
C PRO A 17 23.68 -10.17 9.94
N ALA A 18 22.98 -9.68 10.96
CA ALA A 18 22.28 -10.50 11.94
C ALA A 18 21.23 -11.42 11.29
N THR A 19 20.74 -11.03 10.14
CA THR A 19 19.74 -11.72 9.32
C THR A 19 20.31 -12.75 8.35
N LEU A 20 21.64 -12.98 8.34
CA LEU A 20 22.35 -13.83 7.36
C LEU A 20 21.63 -15.14 7.00
N ILE A 21 21.08 -15.85 7.97
CA ILE A 21 20.42 -17.13 7.73
C ILE A 21 18.97 -16.98 7.22
N PHE A 22 18.35 -15.85 7.48
CA PHE A 22 17.05 -15.51 6.92
C PHE A 22 17.19 -15.09 5.46
N ASP A 23 18.20 -14.29 5.15
CA ASP A 23 18.45 -13.78 3.80
C ASP A 23 19.03 -14.86 2.87
N TYR A 24 19.85 -15.76 3.44
CA TYR A 24 20.53 -16.84 2.70
C TYR A 24 20.21 -18.20 3.33
N PRO A 25 19.01 -18.78 3.05
CA PRO A 25 18.45 -19.89 3.82
C PRO A 25 19.08 -21.27 3.55
N ASN A 26 20.18 -21.34 2.77
CA ASN A 26 20.91 -22.57 2.51
C ASN A 26 22.41 -22.31 2.37
N ILE A 27 23.22 -23.38 2.51
CA ILE A 27 24.68 -23.29 2.50
C ILE A 27 25.22 -22.69 1.20
N ALA A 28 24.64 -23.03 0.04
CA ALA A 28 25.07 -22.51 -1.25
C ALA A 28 24.90 -20.97 -1.33
N ALA A 29 23.76 -20.46 -0.86
CA ALA A 29 23.48 -19.03 -0.83
C ALA A 29 24.40 -18.29 0.12
N ILE A 30 24.66 -18.83 1.34
CA ILE A 30 25.61 -18.26 2.29
C ILE A 30 27.02 -18.23 1.68
N THR A 31 27.45 -19.31 1.02
CA THR A 31 28.76 -19.40 0.38
C THR A 31 28.90 -18.37 -0.74
N ALA A 32 27.89 -18.23 -1.61
CA ALA A 32 27.91 -17.24 -2.69
C ALA A 32 28.01 -15.80 -2.14
N PHE A 33 27.23 -15.48 -1.11
CA PHE A 33 27.27 -14.17 -0.45
C PHE A 33 28.65 -13.87 0.17
N VAL A 34 29.19 -14.79 0.97
CA VAL A 34 30.51 -14.61 1.62
C VAL A 34 31.64 -14.53 0.57
N SER A 35 31.58 -15.34 -0.49
CA SER A 35 32.54 -15.29 -1.58
C SER A 35 32.50 -13.95 -2.33
N GLY A 36 31.31 -13.40 -2.57
CA GLY A 36 31.15 -12.08 -3.21
C GLY A 36 31.69 -10.92 -2.37
N GLN A 37 31.71 -11.05 -1.04
CA GLN A 37 32.35 -10.06 -0.15
C GLN A 37 33.86 -10.12 -0.13
N ILE A 38 34.43 -11.28 -0.46
CA ILE A 38 35.90 -11.50 -0.47
C ILE A 38 36.50 -11.06 -1.81
N VAL A 39 35.76 -11.18 -2.92
CA VAL A 39 36.22 -10.83 -4.27
C VAL A 39 35.37 -9.65 -4.79
N PRO A 40 35.93 -8.42 -4.91
CA PRO A 40 35.21 -7.29 -5.45
C PRO A 40 34.81 -7.55 -6.91
N ALA A 41 33.51 -7.30 -7.24
CA ALA A 41 33.04 -7.34 -8.60
C ALA A 41 33.67 -6.19 -9.42
N VAL A 42 34.10 -6.49 -10.65
CA VAL A 42 34.54 -5.50 -11.62
C VAL A 42 33.28 -4.82 -12.16
N GLU A 43 33.14 -3.54 -11.87
CA GLU A 43 32.06 -2.72 -12.41
C GLU A 43 32.27 -2.46 -13.91
N GLU A 44 31.31 -2.81 -14.74
CA GLU A 44 31.23 -2.30 -16.12
C GLU A 44 30.52 -0.93 -16.11
N ASP A 45 31.28 0.11 -16.39
CA ASP A 45 30.80 1.48 -16.56
C ASP A 45 29.88 1.61 -17.81
N ALA A 46 28.60 1.84 -17.56
CA ALA A 46 27.68 2.34 -18.57
C ALA A 46 27.32 3.80 -18.27
N THR A 47 28.03 4.72 -18.91
CA THR A 47 27.71 6.17 -18.90
C THR A 47 26.55 6.46 -19.85
N PRO A 48 25.47 7.12 -19.40
CA PRO A 48 24.46 7.69 -20.30
C PRO A 48 24.87 9.12 -20.70
N GLN A 49 25.01 9.36 -22.00
CA GLN A 49 25.08 10.72 -22.55
C GLN A 49 23.69 11.31 -22.67
N GLY A 50 23.50 12.51 -22.11
CA GLY A 50 22.27 13.25 -22.20
C GLY A 50 22.08 13.98 -23.54
N THR A 51 20.84 14.07 -23.98
CA THR A 51 20.35 15.14 -24.92
C THR A 51 18.96 15.54 -24.47
N ASP A 52 18.80 16.84 -24.16
CA ASP A 52 17.51 17.49 -23.92
C ASP A 52 16.62 17.40 -25.17
N SER A 53 15.55 16.63 -25.07
CA SER A 53 14.34 16.83 -25.86
C SER A 53 13.15 16.51 -24.95
N LEU A 54 12.04 17.25 -25.10
CA LEU A 54 10.74 16.95 -24.49
C LEU A 54 10.18 15.62 -25.05
N ALA A 55 11.03 14.61 -25.17
CA ALA A 55 10.65 13.26 -25.51
C ALA A 55 10.00 12.61 -24.28
N ASP A 56 8.93 11.89 -24.50
CA ASP A 56 8.30 11.01 -23.53
C ASP A 56 9.37 10.24 -22.74
N ASP A 57 9.69 10.72 -21.55
CA ASP A 57 10.68 10.11 -20.65
C ASP A 57 10.07 9.04 -19.75
N GLY A 58 8.80 8.71 -20.00
CA GLY A 58 8.03 7.70 -19.27
C GLY A 58 7.62 8.13 -17.86
N ARG A 59 7.75 9.42 -17.50
CA ARG A 59 7.25 9.93 -16.20
C ARG A 59 5.74 10.02 -16.17
N ILE A 60 5.15 9.70 -15.02
CA ILE A 60 3.70 9.69 -14.81
C ILE A 60 3.31 10.76 -13.81
N ALA A 61 2.45 11.68 -14.19
CA ALA A 61 1.88 12.70 -13.33
C ALA A 61 0.74 12.11 -12.48
N ILE A 62 0.69 12.49 -11.22
CA ILE A 62 -0.47 12.32 -10.33
C ILE A 62 -1.24 13.64 -10.39
N ILE A 63 -2.45 13.60 -10.97
CA ILE A 63 -3.27 14.78 -11.22
C ILE A 63 -4.52 14.86 -10.35
N GLY A 64 -4.87 13.76 -9.65
CA GLY A 64 -6.00 13.72 -8.72
C GLY A 64 -5.76 12.73 -7.59
N VAL A 65 -6.35 13.03 -6.43
CA VAL A 65 -6.26 12.22 -5.20
C VAL A 65 -7.64 12.13 -4.56
N GLY A 66 -8.06 10.92 -4.23
CA GLY A 66 -9.22 10.63 -3.37
C GLY A 66 -8.79 9.75 -2.22
N CYS A 67 -9.24 10.02 -1.00
CA CYS A 67 -9.00 9.14 0.15
C CYS A 67 -10.20 9.12 1.10
N ARG A 68 -10.29 8.02 1.86
CA ARG A 68 -11.20 7.85 3.00
C ARG A 68 -10.48 7.02 4.04
N LEU A 69 -10.07 7.66 5.14
CA LEU A 69 -9.16 7.08 6.11
C LEU A 69 -9.73 7.21 7.55
N PRO A 70 -9.25 6.42 8.51
CA PRO A 70 -9.65 6.55 9.92
C PRO A 70 -9.47 7.97 10.45
N GLY A 71 -10.39 8.37 11.34
CA GLY A 71 -10.45 9.74 11.86
C GLY A 71 -11.23 10.69 10.96
N ASP A 72 -12.12 10.15 10.14
CA ASP A 72 -13.01 10.88 9.22
C ASP A 72 -12.25 11.75 8.19
N VAL A 73 -11.09 11.27 7.78
CA VAL A 73 -10.26 11.92 6.76
C VAL A 73 -10.78 11.57 5.37
N GLU A 74 -11.10 12.60 4.59
CA GLU A 74 -11.67 12.48 3.24
C GLU A 74 -10.93 13.32 2.18
N SER A 75 -9.80 13.94 2.56
CA SER A 75 -8.94 14.70 1.64
C SER A 75 -7.47 14.62 2.07
N SER A 76 -6.56 14.89 1.14
CA SER A 76 -5.13 14.98 1.44
C SER A 76 -4.80 16.09 2.43
N GLU A 77 -5.54 17.20 2.43
CA GLU A 77 -5.38 18.29 3.38
C GLU A 77 -5.80 17.87 4.79
N ALA A 78 -6.98 17.24 4.96
CA ALA A 78 -7.40 16.70 6.25
C ALA A 78 -6.42 15.65 6.78
N PHE A 79 -5.86 14.84 5.85
CA PHE A 79 -4.84 13.86 6.21
C PHE A 79 -3.55 14.52 6.71
N TRP A 80 -3.10 15.57 6.05
CA TRP A 80 -1.96 16.36 6.50
C TRP A 80 -2.16 16.90 7.92
N GLN A 81 -3.32 17.49 8.19
CA GLN A 81 -3.65 18.03 9.52
C GLN A 81 -3.64 16.94 10.59
N GLN A 82 -4.23 15.77 10.29
CA GLN A 82 -4.22 14.62 11.20
C GLN A 82 -2.80 14.13 11.51
N LEU A 83 -1.96 13.98 10.48
CA LEU A 83 -0.57 13.53 10.63
C LEU A 83 0.27 14.55 11.43
N SER A 84 0.14 15.83 11.12
CA SER A 84 0.87 16.91 11.78
C SER A 84 0.48 17.05 13.25
N ALA A 85 -0.81 16.86 13.56
CA ALA A 85 -1.32 16.87 14.93
C ALA A 85 -1.01 15.58 15.71
N LYS A 86 -0.40 14.54 15.09
CA LYS A 86 -0.20 13.22 15.69
C LYS A 86 -1.49 12.63 16.30
N GLN A 87 -2.62 12.88 15.67
CA GLN A 87 -3.92 12.45 16.18
C GLN A 87 -3.98 10.93 16.32
N ASP A 88 -4.53 10.44 17.43
CA ASP A 88 -4.83 9.02 17.59
C ASP A 88 -6.19 8.70 16.97
N VAL A 89 -6.20 7.77 16.05
CA VAL A 89 -7.41 7.36 15.31
C VAL A 89 -7.79 5.92 15.57
N MET A 90 -7.08 5.26 16.49
CA MET A 90 -7.41 3.90 16.86
C MET A 90 -8.70 3.85 17.66
N THR A 91 -9.59 2.96 17.28
CA THR A 91 -10.92 2.79 17.87
C THR A 91 -11.05 1.37 18.43
N PRO A 92 -11.63 1.19 19.63
CA PRO A 92 -11.90 -0.16 20.16
C PRO A 92 -12.68 -1.01 19.16
N LEU A 93 -12.15 -2.19 18.85
CA LEU A 93 -12.67 -3.06 17.80
C LEU A 93 -14.11 -3.54 18.11
N ILE A 94 -14.44 -3.68 19.37
CA ILE A 94 -15.81 -4.04 19.84
C ILE A 94 -16.88 -3.11 19.27
N LYS A 95 -16.57 -1.82 19.02
CA LYS A 95 -17.52 -0.88 18.43
C LYS A 95 -17.98 -1.28 17.02
N ARG A 96 -17.16 -2.00 16.27
CA ARG A 96 -17.53 -2.55 14.96
C ARG A 96 -18.60 -3.61 15.10
N TRP A 97 -18.41 -4.54 16.02
CA TRP A 97 -19.26 -5.73 16.16
C TRP A 97 -20.48 -5.55 17.06
N GLN A 98 -20.57 -4.46 17.82
CA GLN A 98 -21.81 -4.09 18.52
C GLN A 98 -22.96 -3.69 17.54
N ARG A 99 -22.63 -3.46 16.27
CA ARG A 99 -23.64 -3.19 15.24
C ARG A 99 -24.28 -4.49 14.79
N SER A 100 -25.61 -4.54 14.82
CA SER A 100 -26.40 -5.74 14.57
C SER A 100 -26.16 -6.39 13.20
N MET A 101 -25.76 -5.60 12.20
CA MET A 101 -25.55 -6.09 10.83
C MET A 101 -24.35 -7.03 10.67
N PHE A 102 -23.42 -7.09 11.63
CA PHE A 102 -22.24 -7.94 11.52
C PHE A 102 -22.40 -9.31 12.14
N GLY A 103 -23.56 -9.60 12.76
CA GLY A 103 -23.94 -10.95 13.27
C GLY A 103 -22.95 -11.58 14.25
N VAL A 104 -22.03 -10.80 14.82
CA VAL A 104 -20.99 -11.32 15.72
C VAL A 104 -21.54 -11.40 17.15
N ASP A 105 -21.57 -12.61 17.72
CA ASP A 105 -21.85 -12.80 19.13
C ASP A 105 -20.58 -12.44 19.93
N ILE A 106 -20.59 -11.25 20.53
CA ILE A 106 -19.47 -10.68 21.25
C ILE A 106 -19.05 -11.56 22.45
N ASP A 107 -20.02 -12.21 23.11
CA ASP A 107 -19.76 -13.04 24.28
C ASP A 107 -18.96 -14.31 23.95
N THR A 108 -18.87 -14.66 22.66
CA THR A 108 -18.08 -15.80 22.19
C THR A 108 -16.65 -15.45 21.78
N LEU A 109 -16.32 -14.15 21.73
CA LEU A 109 -15.00 -13.70 21.29
C LEU A 109 -13.96 -13.83 22.40
N PRO A 110 -12.70 -14.18 22.03
CA PRO A 110 -11.60 -14.20 22.98
C PRO A 110 -11.32 -12.82 23.59
N GLU A 111 -11.01 -12.75 24.88
CA GLU A 111 -10.73 -11.49 25.58
C GLU A 111 -9.57 -10.71 24.95
N ASP A 112 -8.52 -11.40 24.51
CA ASP A 112 -7.36 -10.79 23.83
C ASP A 112 -7.73 -10.13 22.49
N VAL A 113 -8.78 -10.61 21.82
CA VAL A 113 -9.32 -9.97 20.60
C VAL A 113 -10.23 -8.80 20.95
N LEU A 114 -11.05 -8.92 21.98
CA LEU A 114 -11.94 -7.85 22.45
C LEU A 114 -11.16 -6.62 22.95
N ALA A 115 -9.95 -6.82 23.47
CA ALA A 115 -9.08 -5.75 23.95
C ALA A 115 -8.41 -4.95 22.81
N LEU A 116 -8.43 -5.45 21.56
CA LEU A 116 -7.78 -4.79 20.45
C LEU A 116 -8.50 -3.51 20.00
N GLN A 117 -7.71 -2.63 19.43
CA GLN A 117 -8.18 -1.47 18.66
C GLN A 117 -7.81 -1.64 17.19
N ALA A 118 -8.47 -0.89 16.32
CA ALA A 118 -8.20 -0.84 14.89
C ALA A 118 -8.47 0.57 14.36
N GLY A 119 -7.87 0.91 13.22
CA GLY A 119 -8.23 2.12 12.50
C GLY A 119 -9.54 1.89 11.75
N LEU A 120 -10.66 2.28 12.34
CA LEU A 120 -12.00 2.07 11.79
C LEU A 120 -12.56 3.35 11.17
N LEU A 121 -13.31 3.21 10.09
CA LEU A 121 -14.15 4.27 9.56
C LEU A 121 -15.41 4.42 10.44
N SER A 122 -15.82 5.64 10.70
CA SER A 122 -17.00 5.95 11.52
C SER A 122 -18.29 5.44 10.86
N ASP A 123 -18.37 5.55 9.53
CA ASP A 123 -19.47 5.08 8.71
C ASP A 123 -18.96 4.25 7.53
N ILE A 124 -18.99 2.92 7.63
CA ILE A 124 -18.68 2.01 6.54
C ILE A 124 -19.92 1.55 5.78
N GLU A 125 -21.08 1.81 6.34
CA GLU A 125 -22.38 1.34 5.83
C GLU A 125 -22.97 2.33 4.85
N GLY A 126 -22.77 3.63 5.09
CA GLY A 126 -23.30 4.72 4.28
C GLY A 126 -22.75 4.68 2.86
N PHE A 127 -23.68 4.84 1.90
CA PHE A 127 -23.38 4.91 0.48
C PHE A 127 -24.50 5.64 -0.26
N ASP A 128 -24.16 6.67 -1.00
CA ASP A 128 -25.14 7.39 -1.83
C ASP A 128 -25.43 6.59 -3.11
N HIS A 129 -26.24 5.56 -2.97
CA HIS A 129 -26.62 4.70 -4.09
C HIS A 129 -27.38 5.45 -5.20
N GLN A 130 -28.08 6.55 -4.86
CA GLN A 130 -28.84 7.35 -5.83
C GLN A 130 -27.92 8.13 -6.77
N LEU A 131 -26.81 8.69 -6.24
CA LEU A 131 -25.76 9.34 -7.04
C LEU A 131 -25.25 8.43 -8.15
N PHE A 132 -25.10 7.14 -7.83
CA PHE A 132 -24.59 6.12 -8.76
C PHE A 132 -25.71 5.39 -9.54
N GLY A 133 -26.98 5.76 -9.38
CA GLY A 133 -28.09 5.09 -10.06
C GLY A 133 -28.26 3.61 -9.68
N ILE A 134 -27.80 3.20 -8.51
CA ILE A 134 -27.86 1.84 -7.99
C ILE A 134 -29.11 1.72 -7.11
N THR A 135 -29.84 0.61 -7.22
CA THR A 135 -31.00 0.39 -6.36
C THR A 135 -30.58 0.17 -4.90
N ALA A 136 -31.43 0.56 -3.95
CA ALA A 136 -31.14 0.34 -2.53
C ALA A 136 -30.89 -1.15 -2.22
N THR A 137 -31.65 -2.05 -2.82
CA THR A 137 -31.50 -3.50 -2.65
C THR A 137 -30.15 -3.98 -3.15
N GLU A 138 -29.72 -3.58 -4.35
CA GLU A 138 -28.37 -3.94 -4.86
C GLU A 138 -27.29 -3.37 -3.95
N ALA A 139 -27.42 -2.10 -3.54
CA ALA A 139 -26.44 -1.45 -2.67
C ALA A 139 -26.26 -2.17 -1.33
N CYS A 140 -27.35 -2.72 -0.74
CA CYS A 140 -27.25 -3.50 0.50
C CYS A 140 -26.35 -4.74 0.35
N TYR A 141 -26.37 -5.40 -0.80
CA TYR A 141 -25.61 -6.63 -1.04
C TYR A 141 -24.26 -6.40 -1.75
N MET A 142 -23.88 -5.14 -2.00
CA MET A 142 -22.56 -4.78 -2.49
C MET A 142 -21.54 -4.78 -1.34
N ASP A 143 -20.41 -5.43 -1.54
CA ASP A 143 -19.26 -5.32 -0.64
C ASP A 143 -18.91 -3.82 -0.40
N PRO A 144 -18.75 -3.38 0.84
CA PRO A 144 -18.34 -2.01 1.15
C PRO A 144 -17.09 -1.56 0.40
N GLN A 145 -16.18 -2.47 0.03
CA GLN A 145 -15.03 -2.14 -0.82
C GLN A 145 -15.46 -1.62 -2.21
N GLN A 146 -16.51 -2.19 -2.81
CA GLN A 146 -17.04 -1.70 -4.09
C GLN A 146 -17.66 -0.31 -3.95
N ARG A 147 -18.41 -0.07 -2.86
CA ARG A 147 -19.03 1.24 -2.56
C ARG A 147 -17.93 2.29 -2.37
N MET A 148 -16.95 2.00 -1.54
CA MET A 148 -15.81 2.88 -1.28
C MET A 148 -15.01 3.18 -2.56
N ALA A 149 -14.76 2.18 -3.42
CA ALA A 149 -14.06 2.39 -4.68
C ALA A 149 -14.79 3.35 -5.62
N LEU A 150 -16.12 3.32 -5.67
CA LEU A 150 -16.94 4.27 -6.44
C LEU A 150 -16.81 5.70 -5.90
N GLU A 151 -16.94 5.88 -4.58
CA GLU A 151 -16.81 7.18 -3.94
C GLU A 151 -15.39 7.76 -4.07
N LEU A 152 -14.37 6.92 -3.91
CA LEU A 152 -12.97 7.34 -4.09
C LEU A 152 -12.67 7.74 -5.54
N ALA A 153 -13.21 7.01 -6.52
CA ALA A 153 -13.08 7.36 -7.93
C ALA A 153 -13.74 8.72 -8.23
N TRP A 154 -14.95 8.95 -7.70
CA TRP A 154 -15.65 10.23 -7.84
C TRP A 154 -14.80 11.37 -7.27
N ARG A 155 -14.37 11.27 -6.00
CA ARG A 155 -13.53 12.28 -5.34
C ARG A 155 -12.22 12.52 -6.08
N CYS A 156 -11.63 11.46 -6.64
CA CYS A 156 -10.39 11.56 -7.41
C CYS A 156 -10.58 12.37 -8.68
N PHE A 157 -11.70 12.17 -9.40
CA PHE A 157 -12.06 12.99 -10.57
C PHE A 157 -12.32 14.45 -10.19
N GLU A 158 -13.07 14.70 -9.11
CA GLU A 158 -13.29 16.06 -8.60
C GLU A 158 -11.99 16.76 -8.23
N SER A 159 -11.09 16.06 -7.53
CA SER A 159 -9.76 16.59 -7.16
C SER A 159 -8.92 16.97 -8.38
N ALA A 160 -9.09 16.27 -9.48
CA ALA A 160 -8.41 16.53 -10.75
C ALA A 160 -9.14 17.55 -11.63
N GLY A 161 -10.32 18.02 -11.23
CA GLY A 161 -11.13 18.95 -12.02
C GLY A 161 -11.87 18.33 -13.19
N TYR A 162 -11.97 16.99 -13.25
CA TYR A 162 -12.69 16.27 -14.29
C TYR A 162 -14.15 15.99 -13.89
N LYS A 163 -15.08 16.25 -14.79
CA LYS A 163 -16.44 15.77 -14.63
C LYS A 163 -16.51 14.31 -15.08
N PRO A 164 -17.07 13.40 -14.25
CA PRO A 164 -17.17 11.98 -14.63
C PRO A 164 -17.84 11.74 -15.98
N SER A 165 -18.86 12.56 -16.34
CA SER A 165 -19.56 12.47 -17.63
C SER A 165 -18.65 12.76 -18.84
N GLU A 166 -17.59 13.52 -18.68
CA GLU A 166 -16.64 13.84 -19.75
C GLU A 166 -15.64 12.70 -20.00
N LEU A 167 -15.53 11.75 -19.07
CA LEU A 167 -14.67 10.57 -19.15
C LEU A 167 -15.37 9.36 -19.77
N ALA A 168 -16.68 9.39 -19.88
CA ALA A 168 -17.46 8.32 -20.50
C ALA A 168 -17.01 8.06 -21.95
N GLY A 169 -16.75 6.79 -22.28
CA GLY A 169 -16.25 6.38 -23.59
C GLY A 169 -14.74 6.54 -23.79
N LYS A 170 -14.01 7.20 -22.89
CA LYS A 170 -12.56 7.39 -23.00
C LYS A 170 -11.76 6.18 -22.51
N LYS A 171 -10.52 6.06 -22.98
CA LYS A 171 -9.56 5.02 -22.56
C LYS A 171 -8.99 5.32 -21.18
N VAL A 172 -9.82 5.25 -20.14
CA VAL A 172 -9.38 5.37 -18.74
C VAL A 172 -9.25 3.99 -18.15
N GLY A 173 -8.04 3.62 -17.71
CA GLY A 173 -7.77 2.37 -17.00
C GLY A 173 -8.20 2.44 -15.53
N VAL A 174 -8.55 1.31 -14.93
CA VAL A 174 -8.93 1.19 -13.52
C VAL A 174 -8.16 0.03 -12.89
N TYR A 175 -7.28 0.33 -11.94
CA TYR A 175 -6.40 -0.61 -11.28
C TYR A 175 -6.57 -0.49 -9.78
N ILE A 176 -7.18 -1.47 -9.12
CA ILE A 176 -7.54 -1.37 -7.70
C ILE A 176 -6.96 -2.55 -6.93
N GLY A 177 -6.11 -2.26 -5.94
CA GLY A 177 -5.69 -3.22 -4.93
C GLY A 177 -6.81 -3.50 -3.94
N ALA A 178 -7.20 -4.75 -3.80
CA ALA A 178 -8.18 -5.19 -2.82
C ALA A 178 -7.87 -6.64 -2.41
N GLY A 179 -8.20 -6.98 -1.19
CA GLY A 179 -8.04 -8.33 -0.65
C GLY A 179 -9.35 -8.82 -0.06
N ALA A 180 -9.26 -9.58 1.00
CA ALA A 180 -10.31 -10.26 1.75
C ALA A 180 -11.76 -9.89 1.40
N ASN A 181 -12.55 -10.90 1.02
CA ASN A 181 -13.98 -10.74 0.74
C ASN A 181 -14.80 -11.17 1.97
N GLU A 182 -14.68 -10.39 3.04
CA GLU A 182 -15.34 -10.72 4.32
C GLU A 182 -16.86 -10.50 4.26
N TYR A 183 -17.33 -9.54 3.47
CA TYR A 183 -18.75 -9.23 3.33
C TYR A 183 -19.57 -10.36 2.72
N ARG A 184 -18.96 -11.17 1.85
CA ARG A 184 -19.62 -12.33 1.25
C ARG A 184 -20.14 -13.33 2.29
N ALA A 185 -19.39 -13.53 3.39
CA ALA A 185 -19.82 -14.45 4.44
C ALA A 185 -21.13 -13.96 5.09
N LEU A 186 -21.26 -12.65 5.33
CA LEU A 186 -22.48 -12.04 5.86
C LEU A 186 -23.65 -12.16 4.88
N CYS A 187 -23.42 -11.93 3.60
CA CYS A 187 -24.46 -12.06 2.57
C CYS A 187 -24.98 -13.50 2.42
N LEU A 188 -24.13 -14.51 2.63
CA LEU A 188 -24.53 -15.92 2.49
C LEU A 188 -25.56 -16.37 3.54
N GLU A 189 -25.67 -15.66 4.65
CA GLU A 189 -26.67 -15.93 5.68
C GLU A 189 -28.09 -15.46 5.29
N ASP A 190 -28.20 -14.58 4.28
CA ASP A 190 -29.46 -14.05 3.76
C ASP A 190 -29.75 -14.59 2.34
N PRO A 191 -30.78 -15.44 2.14
CA PRO A 191 -31.13 -15.96 0.82
C PRO A 191 -31.50 -14.90 -0.22
N ASP A 192 -31.98 -13.74 0.19
CA ASP A 192 -32.33 -12.63 -0.70
C ASP A 192 -31.09 -11.98 -1.34
N SER A 193 -29.91 -12.23 -0.78
CA SER A 193 -28.62 -11.81 -1.34
C SER A 193 -28.20 -12.57 -2.61
N TYR A 194 -28.69 -13.79 -2.82
CA TYR A 194 -28.18 -14.71 -3.85
C TYR A 194 -28.15 -14.15 -5.27
N PRO A 195 -29.13 -13.38 -5.75
CA PRO A 195 -29.04 -12.74 -7.06
C PRO A 195 -27.87 -11.76 -7.21
N TYR A 196 -27.39 -11.21 -6.11
CA TYR A 196 -26.35 -10.17 -6.05
C TYR A 196 -24.97 -10.69 -5.67
N LEU A 197 -24.83 -11.95 -5.22
CA LEU A 197 -23.55 -12.48 -4.71
C LEU A 197 -22.41 -12.38 -5.72
N ALA A 198 -22.69 -12.67 -6.99
CA ALA A 198 -21.65 -12.65 -8.03
C ALA A 198 -21.19 -11.22 -8.35
N THR A 199 -22.14 -10.29 -8.51
CA THR A 199 -21.83 -8.91 -8.90
C THR A 199 -21.50 -8.02 -7.69
N GLY A 200 -22.08 -8.29 -6.54
CA GLY A 200 -21.86 -7.52 -5.32
C GLY A 200 -20.62 -7.93 -4.55
N ASN A 201 -20.13 -9.17 -4.72
CA ASN A 201 -19.10 -9.71 -3.81
C ASN A 201 -17.86 -10.28 -4.49
N ALA A 202 -17.78 -10.35 -5.81
CA ALA A 202 -16.57 -10.81 -6.48
C ALA A 202 -15.49 -9.70 -6.53
N LEU A 203 -14.25 -10.02 -6.18
CA LEU A 203 -13.14 -9.05 -6.15
C LEU A 203 -12.91 -8.37 -7.50
N ASN A 204 -12.97 -9.12 -8.60
CA ASN A 204 -12.80 -8.57 -9.95
C ASN A 204 -13.85 -7.50 -10.30
N VAL A 205 -15.01 -7.52 -9.65
CA VAL A 205 -16.08 -6.53 -9.88
C VAL A 205 -15.74 -5.17 -9.26
N ILE A 206 -14.84 -5.07 -8.30
CA ILE A 206 -14.44 -3.79 -7.70
C ILE A 206 -13.97 -2.82 -8.80
N ALA A 207 -12.96 -3.18 -9.59
CA ALA A 207 -12.49 -2.36 -10.70
C ALA A 207 -13.50 -2.31 -11.87
N GLY A 208 -14.14 -3.44 -12.18
CA GLY A 208 -15.15 -3.53 -13.25
C GLY A 208 -16.36 -2.64 -13.00
N ARG A 209 -16.83 -2.52 -11.75
CA ARG A 209 -17.96 -1.66 -11.39
C ARG A 209 -17.61 -0.19 -11.52
N VAL A 210 -16.41 0.22 -11.12
CA VAL A 210 -15.94 1.60 -11.33
C VAL A 210 -15.91 1.91 -12.83
N ALA A 211 -15.32 1.03 -13.66
CA ALA A 211 -15.29 1.22 -15.10
C ALA A 211 -16.70 1.27 -15.71
N TYR A 212 -17.61 0.39 -15.29
CA TYR A 212 -18.99 0.35 -15.74
C TYR A 212 -19.74 1.65 -15.38
N GLN A 213 -19.64 2.06 -14.11
CA GLN A 213 -20.39 3.19 -13.57
C GLN A 213 -20.06 4.52 -14.26
N PHE A 214 -18.78 4.71 -14.59
CA PHE A 214 -18.31 5.92 -15.26
C PHE A 214 -18.17 5.76 -16.80
N GLY A 215 -18.53 4.60 -17.35
CA GLY A 215 -18.45 4.33 -18.80
C GLY A 215 -17.02 4.29 -19.34
N LEU A 216 -16.04 3.95 -18.54
CA LEU A 216 -14.61 3.93 -18.90
C LEU A 216 -14.28 2.74 -19.80
N LYS A 217 -13.37 2.91 -20.77
CA LYS A 217 -13.06 1.91 -21.82
C LYS A 217 -11.64 1.36 -21.76
N GLY A 218 -10.83 1.77 -20.80
CA GLY A 218 -9.51 1.20 -20.56
C GLY A 218 -9.57 -0.15 -19.83
N PRO A 219 -8.41 -0.77 -19.57
CA PRO A 219 -8.32 -1.99 -18.76
C PRO A 219 -8.93 -1.80 -17.37
N ALA A 220 -9.62 -2.81 -16.83
CA ALA A 220 -10.18 -2.79 -15.48
C ALA A 220 -9.71 -4.05 -14.73
N ILE A 221 -8.83 -3.87 -13.73
CA ILE A 221 -8.13 -4.96 -13.07
C ILE A 221 -8.18 -4.74 -11.56
N THR A 222 -8.63 -5.75 -10.82
CA THR A 222 -8.46 -5.82 -9.37
C THR A 222 -7.27 -6.71 -9.05
N VAL A 223 -6.38 -6.23 -8.17
CA VAL A 223 -5.11 -6.87 -7.82
C VAL A 223 -5.13 -7.26 -6.35
N ASP A 224 -4.80 -8.52 -6.07
CA ASP A 224 -4.54 -8.99 -4.71
C ASP A 224 -3.11 -9.56 -4.62
N THR A 225 -2.24 -8.80 -4.00
CA THR A 225 -0.88 -9.17 -3.61
C THR A 225 -0.66 -8.83 -2.13
N ALA A 226 -1.71 -8.99 -1.31
CA ALA A 226 -1.74 -8.63 0.10
C ALA A 226 -1.37 -7.15 0.34
N CYS A 227 -0.43 -6.88 1.25
CA CYS A 227 -0.07 -5.52 1.66
C CYS A 227 0.50 -4.64 0.52
N SER A 228 0.97 -5.22 -0.57
CA SER A 228 1.52 -4.50 -1.73
C SER A 228 0.48 -4.19 -2.82
N SER A 229 -0.76 -4.66 -2.69
CA SER A 229 -1.79 -4.64 -3.75
C SER A 229 -1.94 -3.27 -4.41
N SER A 230 -2.08 -2.20 -3.62
CA SER A 230 -2.27 -0.84 -4.17
C SER A 230 -1.04 -0.30 -4.89
N LEU A 231 0.18 -0.59 -4.44
CA LEU A 231 1.39 -0.18 -5.16
C LEU A 231 1.61 -1.00 -6.44
N VAL A 232 1.27 -2.29 -6.43
CA VAL A 232 1.27 -3.13 -7.64
C VAL A 232 0.23 -2.62 -8.64
N ALA A 233 -0.96 -2.24 -8.17
CA ALA A 233 -1.99 -1.61 -9.01
C ALA A 233 -1.50 -0.29 -9.64
N ILE A 234 -0.83 0.58 -8.87
CA ILE A 234 -0.23 1.83 -9.35
C ILE A 234 0.90 1.54 -10.35
N HIS A 235 1.75 0.54 -10.09
CA HIS A 235 2.79 0.12 -11.02
C HIS A 235 2.20 -0.34 -12.36
N GLN A 236 1.18 -1.21 -12.33
CA GLN A 236 0.49 -1.68 -13.55
C GLN A 236 -0.17 -0.53 -14.32
N ALA A 237 -0.81 0.40 -13.63
CA ALA A 237 -1.40 1.60 -14.23
C ALA A 237 -0.34 2.47 -14.91
N ALA A 238 0.81 2.69 -14.25
CA ALA A 238 1.92 3.44 -14.83
C ALA A 238 2.49 2.75 -16.10
N GLN A 239 2.58 1.42 -16.10
CA GLN A 239 3.01 0.66 -17.28
C GLN A 239 1.98 0.75 -18.42
N ALA A 240 0.68 0.64 -18.11
CA ALA A 240 -0.39 0.77 -19.10
C ALA A 240 -0.44 2.17 -19.76
N LEU A 241 -0.14 3.23 -18.99
CA LEU A 241 0.01 4.59 -19.53
C LEU A 241 1.23 4.70 -20.46
N ARG A 242 2.38 4.10 -20.07
CA ARG A 242 3.60 4.08 -20.89
C ARG A 242 3.44 3.28 -22.19
N SER A 243 2.69 2.17 -22.14
CA SER A 243 2.41 1.34 -23.34
C SER A 243 1.30 1.90 -24.23
N GLY A 244 0.55 2.91 -23.78
CA GLY A 244 -0.58 3.46 -24.52
C GLY A 244 -1.87 2.62 -24.45
N ASP A 245 -1.97 1.69 -23.50
CA ASP A 245 -3.19 0.92 -23.27
C ASP A 245 -4.32 1.79 -22.70
N CYS A 246 -3.97 2.88 -22.05
CA CYS A 246 -4.89 3.92 -21.60
C CYS A 246 -4.23 5.31 -21.64
N ASP A 247 -5.06 6.36 -21.65
CA ASP A 247 -4.63 7.77 -21.68
C ASP A 247 -4.67 8.40 -20.29
N LEU A 248 -5.55 7.88 -19.42
CA LEU A 248 -5.69 8.17 -17.99
C LEU A 248 -5.80 6.85 -17.25
N ALA A 249 -5.42 6.82 -15.99
CA ALA A 249 -5.62 5.65 -15.15
C ALA A 249 -6.01 6.03 -13.72
N LEU A 250 -7.11 5.44 -13.22
CA LEU A 250 -7.41 5.38 -11.80
C LEU A 250 -6.61 4.22 -11.19
N ALA A 251 -5.83 4.50 -10.15
CA ALA A 251 -5.05 3.47 -9.47
C ALA A 251 -5.02 3.69 -7.96
N GLY A 252 -5.20 2.64 -7.19
CA GLY A 252 -5.19 2.75 -5.73
C GLY A 252 -5.56 1.45 -5.04
N GLY A 253 -6.21 1.54 -3.88
CA GLY A 253 -6.65 0.36 -3.15
C GLY A 253 -7.66 0.66 -2.06
N VAL A 254 -8.39 -0.37 -1.68
CA VAL A 254 -9.42 -0.36 -0.65
C VAL A 254 -9.24 -1.53 0.31
N ASN A 255 -9.63 -1.36 1.56
CA ASN A 255 -9.65 -2.40 2.58
C ASN A 255 -10.77 -2.17 3.58
N THR A 256 -11.43 -3.24 4.03
CA THR A 256 -12.47 -3.20 5.06
C THR A 256 -12.25 -4.30 6.10
N LEU A 257 -12.64 -4.02 7.34
CA LEU A 257 -12.47 -4.91 8.49
C LEU A 257 -13.85 -5.31 9.04
N LEU A 258 -14.38 -6.41 8.56
CA LEU A 258 -15.74 -6.86 8.90
C LEU A 258 -15.77 -8.14 9.73
N SER A 259 -14.80 -9.05 9.53
CA SER A 259 -14.77 -10.38 10.14
C SER A 259 -13.98 -10.43 11.45
N ALA A 260 -14.60 -10.93 12.51
CA ALA A 260 -13.90 -11.26 13.76
C ALA A 260 -12.93 -12.42 13.60
N GLN A 261 -13.23 -13.38 12.71
CA GLN A 261 -12.40 -14.56 12.48
C GLN A 261 -11.01 -14.20 11.95
N THR A 262 -10.89 -13.17 11.11
CA THR A 262 -9.59 -12.69 10.64
C THR A 262 -8.75 -12.14 11.80
N PHE A 263 -9.35 -11.37 12.72
CA PHE A 263 -8.65 -10.88 13.91
C PHE A 263 -8.20 -12.03 14.81
N ILE A 264 -9.06 -13.03 15.07
CA ILE A 264 -8.72 -14.22 15.85
C ILE A 264 -7.53 -14.95 15.22
N SER A 265 -7.56 -15.18 13.91
CA SER A 265 -6.49 -15.87 13.17
C SER A 265 -5.16 -15.14 13.29
N LEU A 266 -5.14 -13.83 13.04
CA LEU A 266 -3.93 -13.02 13.09
C LEU A 266 -3.39 -12.86 14.51
N THR A 267 -4.26 -12.78 15.53
CA THR A 267 -3.86 -12.78 16.95
C THR A 267 -3.20 -14.11 17.32
N ARG A 268 -3.79 -15.24 16.92
CA ARG A 268 -3.19 -16.59 17.15
C ARG A 268 -1.86 -16.76 16.41
N ALA A 269 -1.72 -16.14 15.23
CA ALA A 269 -0.46 -16.12 14.50
C ALA A 269 0.58 -15.13 15.08
N ARG A 270 0.24 -14.39 16.13
CA ARG A 270 1.08 -13.37 16.78
C ARG A 270 1.56 -12.28 15.81
N MET A 271 0.69 -11.91 14.87
CA MET A 271 0.97 -10.84 13.90
C MET A 271 0.49 -9.48 14.39
N LEU A 272 -0.58 -9.46 15.22
CA LEU A 272 -1.15 -8.21 15.75
C LEU A 272 -0.47 -7.79 17.05
N SER A 273 -0.25 -6.48 17.19
CA SER A 273 0.23 -5.87 18.43
C SER A 273 -0.85 -5.93 19.51
N PRO A 274 -0.59 -6.55 20.68
CA PRO A 274 -1.52 -6.53 21.80
C PRO A 274 -1.71 -5.13 22.36
N HIS A 275 -0.80 -4.20 22.06
CA HIS A 275 -0.88 -2.78 22.44
C HIS A 275 -1.61 -1.92 21.41
N SER A 276 -2.12 -2.53 20.32
CA SER A 276 -2.89 -1.88 19.24
C SER A 276 -2.18 -0.67 18.63
N ARG A 277 -0.87 -0.81 18.35
CA ARG A 277 -0.07 0.24 17.70
C ARG A 277 0.98 -0.37 16.76
N CYS A 278 1.30 0.34 15.69
CA CYS A 278 2.48 0.05 14.88
C CYS A 278 3.64 0.87 15.46
N ALA A 279 4.43 0.27 16.37
CA ALA A 279 5.62 0.89 16.96
C ALA A 279 6.81 0.76 15.99
N THR A 280 6.69 1.43 14.82
CA THR A 280 7.63 1.29 13.70
C THR A 280 9.04 1.71 14.11
N PHE A 281 10.01 0.81 13.89
CA PHE A 281 11.43 0.97 14.21
C PHE A 281 11.76 1.19 15.69
N ASP A 282 10.79 1.00 16.58
CA ASP A 282 10.98 1.09 18.02
C ASP A 282 11.35 -0.27 18.62
N ALA A 283 12.11 -0.26 19.72
CA ALA A 283 12.48 -1.49 20.43
C ALA A 283 11.28 -2.26 21.01
N SER A 284 10.14 -1.58 21.18
CA SER A 284 8.87 -2.16 21.64
C SER A 284 8.00 -2.72 20.50
N ALA A 285 8.51 -2.80 19.27
CA ALA A 285 7.79 -3.35 18.12
C ALA A 285 7.39 -4.83 18.36
N ASP A 286 6.09 -5.11 18.40
CA ASP A 286 5.53 -6.42 18.80
C ASP A 286 4.42 -6.92 17.88
N GLY A 287 4.17 -6.21 16.77
CA GLY A 287 3.14 -6.53 15.79
C GLY A 287 2.53 -5.27 15.18
N TYR A 288 1.57 -5.45 14.28
CA TYR A 288 0.88 -4.32 13.66
C TYR A 288 -0.56 -4.17 14.16
N VAL A 289 -1.16 -3.00 13.93
CA VAL A 289 -2.59 -2.76 14.12
C VAL A 289 -3.27 -2.71 12.76
N ARG A 290 -4.37 -3.45 12.59
CA ARG A 290 -5.17 -3.45 11.36
C ARG A 290 -5.93 -2.14 11.19
N SER A 291 -6.16 -1.75 9.95
CA SER A 291 -6.92 -0.54 9.62
C SER A 291 -7.71 -0.72 8.33
N GLU A 292 -8.79 0.02 8.18
CA GLU A 292 -9.63 0.03 6.99
C GLU A 292 -9.64 1.42 6.34
N GLY A 293 -10.15 1.49 5.11
CA GLY A 293 -10.18 2.69 4.32
C GLY A 293 -9.61 2.48 2.92
N GLY A 294 -9.33 3.55 2.22
CA GLY A 294 -8.79 3.48 0.87
C GLY A 294 -8.25 4.79 0.34
N GLY A 295 -7.56 4.68 -0.77
CA GLY A 295 -7.07 5.81 -1.54
C GLY A 295 -7.08 5.50 -3.04
N MET A 296 -7.24 6.54 -3.84
CA MET A 296 -7.26 6.47 -5.29
C MET A 296 -6.49 7.66 -5.87
N LEU A 297 -5.74 7.41 -6.92
CA LEU A 297 -4.99 8.42 -7.67
C LEU A 297 -5.48 8.44 -9.12
N LEU A 298 -5.55 9.61 -9.73
CA LEU A 298 -5.70 9.77 -11.17
C LEU A 298 -4.32 10.06 -11.77
N LEU A 299 -3.91 9.21 -12.70
CA LEU A 299 -2.60 9.20 -13.31
C LEU A 299 -2.70 9.55 -14.82
N ARG A 300 -1.68 10.26 -15.31
CA ARG A 300 -1.53 10.60 -16.73
C ARG A 300 -0.04 10.64 -17.09
N ARG A 301 0.32 10.45 -18.38
CA ARG A 301 1.68 10.76 -18.84
C ARG A 301 2.00 12.23 -18.55
N LEU A 302 3.20 12.52 -18.05
CA LEU A 302 3.53 13.86 -17.56
C LEU A 302 3.47 14.93 -18.67
N ASP A 303 3.99 14.63 -19.84
CA ASP A 303 3.95 15.52 -20.99
C ASP A 303 2.52 15.87 -21.41
N GLU A 304 1.62 14.89 -21.44
CA GLU A 304 0.20 15.10 -21.72
C GLU A 304 -0.52 15.88 -20.63
N ALA A 305 -0.17 15.64 -19.35
CA ALA A 305 -0.73 16.39 -18.24
C ALA A 305 -0.36 17.89 -18.33
N LEU A 306 0.91 18.18 -18.67
CA LEU A 306 1.38 19.55 -18.87
C LEU A 306 0.71 20.23 -20.08
N ILE A 307 0.51 19.50 -21.19
CA ILE A 307 -0.20 20.03 -22.37
C ILE A 307 -1.68 20.32 -22.03
N ALA A 308 -2.30 19.50 -21.20
CA ALA A 308 -3.70 19.66 -20.80
C ALA A 308 -3.90 20.69 -19.68
N ASP A 309 -2.83 21.28 -19.16
CA ASP A 309 -2.84 22.18 -18.00
C ASP A 309 -3.42 21.52 -16.73
N ASP A 310 -3.19 20.20 -16.58
CA ASP A 310 -3.61 19.46 -15.38
C ASP A 310 -2.80 19.91 -14.16
N LYS A 311 -3.44 19.96 -12.99
CA LYS A 311 -2.76 20.24 -11.72
C LYS A 311 -1.92 19.04 -11.29
N VAL A 312 -0.63 19.05 -11.57
CA VAL A 312 0.30 18.00 -11.14
C VAL A 312 0.57 18.11 -9.64
N GLN A 313 0.20 17.07 -8.87
CA GLN A 313 0.38 16.98 -7.42
C GLN A 313 1.64 16.21 -7.03
N GLY A 314 2.19 15.43 -7.96
CA GLY A 314 3.41 14.66 -7.81
C GLY A 314 3.75 13.93 -9.11
N VAL A 315 4.97 13.41 -9.20
CA VAL A 315 5.44 12.69 -10.39
C VAL A 315 6.04 11.36 -9.99
N ILE A 316 5.55 10.26 -10.57
CA ILE A 316 6.14 8.94 -10.46
C ILE A 316 7.23 8.84 -11.54
N GLN A 317 8.49 8.93 -11.12
CA GLN A 317 9.63 8.84 -12.01
C GLN A 317 9.94 7.39 -12.42
N GLY A 318 9.85 6.47 -11.45
CA GLY A 318 10.09 5.04 -11.68
C GLY A 318 9.36 4.18 -10.66
N SER A 319 9.26 2.91 -10.97
CA SER A 319 8.68 1.91 -10.08
C SER A 319 9.19 0.51 -10.43
N ALA A 320 9.26 -0.37 -9.44
CA ALA A 320 9.62 -1.77 -9.63
C ALA A 320 8.80 -2.67 -8.70
N ILE A 321 8.62 -3.91 -9.13
CA ILE A 321 8.05 -4.99 -8.35
C ILE A 321 8.92 -6.24 -8.49
N ASN A 322 9.02 -7.03 -7.43
CA ASN A 322 9.64 -8.34 -7.46
C ASN A 322 8.93 -9.29 -6.48
N GLN A 323 9.52 -10.46 -6.24
CA GLN A 323 9.06 -11.44 -5.28
C GLN A 323 10.25 -11.90 -4.43
N ASP A 324 10.01 -12.18 -3.16
CA ASP A 324 11.05 -12.63 -2.20
C ASP A 324 11.71 -13.96 -2.60
N GLY A 325 11.08 -14.73 -3.48
CA GLY A 325 11.56 -16.05 -3.86
C GLY A 325 11.54 -17.02 -2.66
N ARG A 326 12.54 -17.87 -2.58
CA ARG A 326 12.66 -18.83 -1.48
C ARG A 326 13.36 -18.18 -0.29
N SER A 327 12.59 -17.76 0.73
CA SER A 327 13.06 -17.27 2.01
C SER A 327 13.07 -18.36 3.10
N ALA A 328 13.31 -17.99 4.35
CA ALA A 328 13.32 -18.92 5.50
C ALA A 328 11.94 -19.60 5.74
N SER A 329 10.86 -18.89 5.44
CA SER A 329 9.48 -19.39 5.44
C SER A 329 8.63 -18.57 4.49
N LEU A 330 7.40 -19.02 4.17
CA LEU A 330 6.48 -18.32 3.28
C LEU A 330 6.19 -16.87 3.72
N THR A 331 6.22 -16.61 5.03
CA THR A 331 5.90 -15.31 5.62
C THR A 331 7.13 -14.52 6.09
N ALA A 332 8.34 -15.08 5.97
CA ALA A 332 9.56 -14.39 6.38
C ALA A 332 10.03 -13.43 5.28
N PRO A 333 10.29 -12.13 5.62
CA PRO A 333 10.83 -11.17 4.67
C PRO A 333 12.22 -11.58 4.19
N ASN A 334 12.58 -11.15 2.98
CA ASN A 334 13.90 -11.37 2.37
C ASN A 334 14.60 -10.01 2.11
N GLY A 335 15.61 -9.69 2.92
CA GLY A 335 16.35 -8.43 2.83
C GLY A 335 17.10 -8.25 1.50
N ALA A 336 17.61 -9.35 0.89
CA ALA A 336 18.25 -9.28 -0.42
C ALA A 336 17.26 -8.89 -1.51
N SER A 337 16.06 -9.49 -1.54
CA SER A 337 15.01 -9.14 -2.50
C SER A 337 14.51 -7.70 -2.29
N GLN A 338 14.47 -7.22 -1.05
CA GLN A 338 14.16 -5.80 -0.77
C GLN A 338 15.22 -4.87 -1.36
N GLN A 339 16.50 -5.18 -1.21
CA GLN A 339 17.58 -4.40 -1.84
C GLN A 339 17.47 -4.42 -3.38
N GLU A 340 17.17 -5.56 -3.97
CA GLU A 340 17.01 -5.71 -5.42
C GLU A 340 15.87 -4.84 -5.96
N VAL A 341 14.69 -4.85 -5.33
CA VAL A 341 13.55 -4.03 -5.78
C VAL A 341 13.82 -2.54 -5.60
N ILE A 342 14.52 -2.13 -4.54
CA ILE A 342 14.94 -0.73 -4.33
C ILE A 342 15.87 -0.29 -5.46
N ARG A 343 16.92 -1.07 -5.76
CA ARG A 343 17.85 -0.76 -6.87
C ARG A 343 17.14 -0.74 -8.22
N ALA A 344 16.21 -1.67 -8.46
CA ALA A 344 15.42 -1.70 -9.69
C ALA A 344 14.51 -0.46 -9.81
N ALA A 345 13.92 0.01 -8.72
CA ALA A 345 13.11 1.24 -8.72
C ALA A 345 13.97 2.48 -8.99
N LEU A 346 15.16 2.59 -8.37
CA LEU A 346 16.13 3.66 -8.65
C LEU A 346 16.57 3.65 -10.11
N ALA A 347 16.92 2.48 -10.65
CA ALA A 347 17.31 2.32 -12.06
C ALA A 347 16.15 2.73 -13.00
N SER A 348 14.91 2.30 -12.71
CA SER A 348 13.71 2.69 -13.46
C SER A 348 13.48 4.21 -13.43
N ALA A 349 13.78 4.86 -12.30
CA ALA A 349 13.67 6.31 -12.15
C ALA A 349 14.87 7.07 -12.70
N LYS A 350 15.96 6.39 -13.09
CA LYS A 350 17.25 6.96 -13.46
C LYS A 350 17.83 7.84 -12.34
N LEU A 351 17.64 7.43 -11.09
CA LEU A 351 18.11 8.13 -9.90
C LEU A 351 19.23 7.35 -9.22
N ARG A 352 20.15 8.09 -8.61
CA ARG A 352 21.18 7.57 -7.71
C ARG A 352 20.68 7.62 -6.26
N PRO A 353 21.18 6.77 -5.36
CA PRO A 353 20.76 6.75 -3.97
C PRO A 353 20.86 8.11 -3.25
N GLU A 354 21.89 8.91 -3.53
CA GLU A 354 22.11 10.23 -2.94
C GLU A 354 21.07 11.30 -3.37
N GLU A 355 20.28 11.03 -4.39
CA GLU A 355 19.22 11.92 -4.88
C GLU A 355 17.88 11.68 -4.16
N VAL A 356 17.85 10.70 -3.24
CA VAL A 356 16.67 10.40 -2.42
C VAL A 356 16.81 11.09 -1.06
N ASP A 357 15.80 11.88 -0.67
CA ASP A 357 15.78 12.64 0.58
C ASP A 357 14.99 11.92 1.68
N TRP A 358 13.93 11.24 1.29
CA TRP A 358 12.98 10.62 2.21
C TRP A 358 12.39 9.34 1.64
N ILE A 359 12.19 8.35 2.52
CA ILE A 359 11.52 7.08 2.20
C ILE A 359 10.33 6.89 3.13
N GLU A 360 9.17 6.67 2.55
CA GLU A 360 8.01 6.12 3.25
C GLU A 360 8.12 4.59 3.22
N THR A 361 8.29 3.99 4.40
CA THR A 361 8.62 2.58 4.55
C THR A 361 7.39 1.67 4.65
N HIS A 362 7.61 0.36 4.58
CA HIS A 362 6.60 -0.61 4.98
C HIS A 362 6.32 -0.49 6.49
N GLY A 363 7.34 -0.53 7.34
CA GLY A 363 7.32 -0.09 8.73
C GLY A 363 6.11 -0.56 9.54
N THR A 364 5.90 -1.88 9.64
CA THR A 364 4.72 -2.46 10.29
C THR A 364 4.78 -2.47 11.82
N GLY A 365 5.95 -2.23 12.41
CA GLY A 365 6.17 -2.36 13.85
C GLY A 365 6.34 -3.82 14.29
N THR A 366 6.92 -4.66 13.44
CA THR A 366 7.18 -6.06 13.76
C THR A 366 8.65 -6.28 14.10
N GLY A 367 8.92 -7.05 15.17
CA GLY A 367 10.28 -7.29 15.66
C GLY A 367 11.20 -7.99 14.67
N LEU A 368 10.69 -8.61 13.60
CA LEU A 368 11.47 -9.24 12.53
C LEU A 368 11.53 -8.36 11.28
N GLY A 369 10.39 -7.81 10.84
CA GLY A 369 10.27 -7.09 9.57
C GLY A 369 11.03 -5.76 9.58
N ASP A 370 10.85 -4.97 10.63
CA ASP A 370 11.43 -3.64 10.71
C ASP A 370 12.98 -3.65 10.66
N PRO A 371 13.71 -4.53 11.40
CA PRO A 371 15.17 -4.61 11.27
C PRO A 371 15.63 -5.06 9.89
N ILE A 372 14.91 -5.98 9.23
CA ILE A 372 15.27 -6.44 7.87
C ILE A 372 15.10 -5.31 6.87
N GLU A 373 14.01 -4.54 6.96
CA GLU A 373 13.76 -3.38 6.10
C GLU A 373 14.83 -2.30 6.29
N LEU A 374 15.16 -1.94 7.54
CA LEU A 374 16.22 -0.95 7.81
C LEU A 374 17.59 -1.40 7.29
N GLN A 375 17.93 -2.68 7.44
CA GLN A 375 19.19 -3.22 6.89
C GLN A 375 19.21 -3.18 5.36
N ALA A 376 18.09 -3.46 4.71
CA ALA A 376 17.97 -3.36 3.25
C ALA A 376 18.12 -1.91 2.77
N LEU A 377 17.53 -0.95 3.48
CA LEU A 377 17.69 0.47 3.21
C LEU A 377 19.14 0.92 3.42
N ASP A 378 19.78 0.53 4.52
CA ASP A 378 21.17 0.86 4.80
C ASP A 378 22.12 0.30 3.75
N ALA A 379 21.88 -0.92 3.28
CA ALA A 379 22.68 -1.57 2.22
C ALA A 379 22.59 -0.85 0.85
N VAL A 380 21.56 -0.06 0.61
CA VAL A 380 21.38 0.69 -0.65
C VAL A 380 21.74 2.17 -0.48
N TYR A 381 21.37 2.78 0.64
CA TYR A 381 21.51 4.22 0.88
C TYR A 381 22.60 4.56 1.91
N GLY A 382 23.11 3.58 2.66
CA GLY A 382 24.20 3.78 3.61
C GLY A 382 25.50 4.14 2.88
N GLY A 383 26.31 5.00 3.49
CA GLY A 383 27.59 5.40 2.92
C GLY A 383 27.55 6.51 1.85
N VAL A 384 26.41 6.99 1.46
CA VAL A 384 26.26 8.11 0.48
C VAL A 384 26.58 9.50 1.07
N GLY A 385 26.97 9.57 2.35
CA GLY A 385 27.37 10.83 3.01
C GLY A 385 26.24 11.81 3.29
N LYS A 386 24.96 11.36 3.16
CA LYS A 386 23.75 12.15 3.37
C LYS A 386 22.82 11.44 4.37
N THR A 387 22.20 12.20 5.24
CA THR A 387 21.14 11.67 6.13
C THR A 387 19.89 11.37 5.32
N LEU A 388 19.47 10.12 5.31
CA LEU A 388 18.18 9.70 4.75
C LEU A 388 17.12 9.78 5.83
N ILE A 389 16.00 10.44 5.53
CA ILE A 389 14.84 10.46 6.41
C ILE A 389 13.97 9.24 6.10
N VAL A 390 13.51 8.52 7.13
CA VAL A 390 12.59 7.40 7.01
C VAL A 390 11.29 7.70 7.76
N GLY A 391 10.16 7.43 7.11
CA GLY A 391 8.82 7.61 7.65
C GLY A 391 8.00 6.33 7.58
N ALA A 392 6.95 6.24 8.41
CA ALA A 392 5.98 5.15 8.36
C ALA A 392 4.58 5.66 8.71
N VAL A 393 3.72 5.75 7.72
CA VAL A 393 2.32 6.17 7.87
C VAL A 393 1.54 5.24 8.79
N LYS A 394 1.92 3.97 8.84
CA LYS A 394 1.27 2.95 9.69
C LYS A 394 1.35 3.28 11.17
N SER A 395 2.38 3.99 11.61
CA SER A 395 2.45 4.49 13.00
C SER A 395 1.31 5.46 13.35
N SER A 396 0.71 6.11 12.36
CA SER A 396 -0.37 7.11 12.53
C SER A 396 -1.76 6.54 12.27
N VAL A 397 -1.93 5.72 11.22
CA VAL A 397 -3.25 5.24 10.77
C VAL A 397 -3.42 3.74 10.83
N GLY A 398 -2.41 2.99 11.27
CA GLY A 398 -2.40 1.53 11.23
C GLY A 398 -2.13 0.98 9.83
N HIS A 399 -2.22 -0.34 9.71
CA HIS A 399 -1.95 -1.08 8.49
C HIS A 399 -3.24 -1.27 7.69
N LEU A 400 -3.42 -0.52 6.60
CA LEU A 400 -4.59 -0.62 5.71
C LEU A 400 -4.50 -1.80 4.72
N GLU A 401 -3.67 -2.78 5.00
CA GLU A 401 -3.56 -4.03 4.21
C GLU A 401 -3.45 -3.73 2.70
N ALA A 402 -4.40 -4.14 1.87
CA ALA A 402 -4.36 -3.92 0.43
C ALA A 402 -4.27 -2.43 0.02
N ALA A 403 -4.76 -1.50 0.86
CA ALA A 403 -4.70 -0.06 0.61
C ALA A 403 -3.45 0.63 1.19
N SER A 404 -2.59 -0.07 1.93
CA SER A 404 -1.48 0.57 2.67
C SER A 404 -0.53 1.38 1.80
N GLY A 405 -0.19 0.86 0.62
CA GLY A 405 0.80 1.52 -0.24
C GLY A 405 0.32 2.85 -0.80
N VAL A 406 -0.93 2.93 -1.27
CA VAL A 406 -1.50 4.18 -1.77
C VAL A 406 -1.63 5.24 -0.66
N VAL A 407 -1.90 4.83 0.58
CA VAL A 407 -1.97 5.75 1.73
C VAL A 407 -0.59 6.34 2.07
N GLY A 408 0.47 5.53 1.99
CA GLY A 408 1.84 6.03 2.09
C GLY A 408 2.17 7.05 0.99
N LEU A 409 1.73 6.78 -0.23
CA LEU A 409 1.92 7.72 -1.35
C LEU A 409 1.11 9.01 -1.18
N ILE A 410 -0.12 8.94 -0.68
CA ILE A 410 -0.93 10.14 -0.34
C ILE A 410 -0.25 10.98 0.75
N LYS A 411 0.38 10.35 1.74
CA LYS A 411 1.21 11.06 2.74
C LYS A 411 2.37 11.81 2.06
N ILE A 412 3.06 11.19 1.11
CA ILE A 412 4.14 11.85 0.34
C ILE A 412 3.58 13.04 -0.44
N ILE A 413 2.46 12.90 -1.13
CA ILE A 413 1.80 13.98 -1.88
C ILE A 413 1.44 15.14 -0.95
N ALA A 414 0.85 14.85 0.22
CA ALA A 414 0.53 15.86 1.22
C ALA A 414 1.79 16.57 1.75
N ALA A 415 2.86 15.82 2.01
CA ALA A 415 4.14 16.37 2.44
C ALA A 415 4.79 17.30 1.39
N LEU A 416 4.73 16.91 0.11
CA LEU A 416 5.19 17.75 -1.02
C LEU A 416 4.39 19.05 -1.12
N ALA A 417 3.07 19.00 -0.92
CA ALA A 417 2.22 20.18 -0.97
C ALA A 417 2.50 21.18 0.17
N HIS A 418 3.00 20.68 1.31
CA HIS A 418 3.31 21.48 2.50
C HIS A 418 4.82 21.73 2.71
N ASP A 419 5.67 21.28 1.78
CA ASP A 419 7.13 21.37 1.87
C ASP A 419 7.67 20.92 3.24
N SER A 420 7.08 19.86 3.79
CA SER A 420 7.37 19.39 5.15
C SER A 420 7.07 17.92 5.33
N ILE A 421 7.85 17.20 6.12
CA ILE A 421 7.66 15.79 6.45
C ILE A 421 6.94 15.67 7.78
N PRO A 422 5.75 15.03 7.84
CA PRO A 422 5.04 14.88 9.09
C PRO A 422 5.74 13.89 10.02
N PRO A 423 5.67 14.09 11.35
CA PRO A 423 6.35 13.22 12.29
C PRO A 423 5.72 11.83 12.37
N ASN A 424 6.55 10.81 12.66
CA ASN A 424 6.05 9.50 13.06
C ASN A 424 5.42 9.56 14.46
N ARG A 425 4.47 8.66 14.73
CA ARG A 425 3.98 8.37 16.09
C ARG A 425 4.76 7.18 16.67
N HIS A 426 4.75 7.07 18.00
CA HIS A 426 5.31 5.92 18.73
C HIS A 426 6.82 5.72 18.55
N TYR A 427 7.54 6.80 18.28
CA TYR A 427 9.01 6.79 18.16
C TYR A 427 9.62 7.73 19.20
#